data_18b83744a72891225853a0e80089cd6f
#
_entry.id   18b83744a72891225853a0e80089cd6f
#
_cell.length_a   1.000
_cell.length_b   1.000
_cell.length_c   1.000
_cell.angle_alpha   90.00
_cell.angle_beta   90.00
_cell.angle_gamma   90.00
#
_symmetry.space_group_name_H-M   'P 1'
#
loop_
_entity.id
_entity.type
_entity.pdbx_description
1 polymer ?
#
loop_
_entity_poly.entity_id
_entity_poly.type
_entity_poly.pdbx_seq_one_letter_code
_entity_poly.pdbx_strand_id
1 'polypeptide(L)'
;MWKLMIRVVNRAELRTLVGWFAFSAVLQGITLALMIPFLRALFSRSETLGTWLVVVAILGAITVTVDTFAMYRSYRISVYEVCDTLIDRVADHVLQLPLGWFNAKREADVANATSKEINTLSHLASMVIPNLCNAFIVPLVMLVATAFIEWPLAVVMAVSILPFILTWRKMSAATTRANDMEDRTSAAAAGRLIEFARLQPVLRATGAATSWDPVQETLQADSEATLAGLRIKGRPAQGFNLIANVTFAVVLALGLSFVTGARLDPIAYLVIAAVSARMLLPLTKAALYASEVDNAAVALRQMGIILDAAPLAEPDSEQAREPRGTSIEFRGVSFSYESGRPVLDDVSLTAPQGAVTALVGPSGAGKSTILRLTARFWDVDAGSVTIGGVDVREIPTTRIMELTSMVFQDTYLFDTTIRENLRIARPNATDAELEEAARKARLDRVIEALPHGWDTEVGPAGQSLSGGERQRVAIARAFIKDAPILL
;
A
#
# COMPACT_ATOMS: atom_id res chain seq x y z
N MET A 1 -4.26 -13.79 4.95
CA MET A 1 -3.26 -12.90 5.54
C MET A 1 -1.87 -13.52 5.63
N TRP A 2 -1.63 -14.57 6.46
CA TRP A 2 -0.30 -15.17 6.63
C TRP A 2 0.36 -15.64 5.32
N LYS A 3 -0.39 -16.29 4.41
CA LYS A 3 0.10 -16.70 3.08
C LYS A 3 0.48 -15.52 2.18
N LEU A 4 -0.19 -14.37 2.31
CA LEU A 4 0.12 -13.15 1.55
C LEU A 4 1.33 -12.43 2.16
N MET A 5 1.40 -12.30 3.49
CA MET A 5 2.57 -11.72 4.16
C MET A 5 3.88 -12.45 3.82
N ILE A 6 3.82 -13.77 3.67
CA ILE A 6 4.97 -14.59 3.32
C ILE A 6 5.50 -14.33 1.90
N ARG A 7 4.66 -13.83 0.99
CA ARG A 7 5.10 -13.40 -0.36
C ARG A 7 5.89 -12.09 -0.32
N VAL A 8 5.61 -11.26 0.68
CA VAL A 8 6.10 -9.89 0.79
C VAL A 8 7.29 -9.79 1.75
N VAL A 9 7.26 -10.52 2.87
CA VAL A 9 8.32 -10.53 3.90
C VAL A 9 8.93 -11.91 4.01
N ASN A 10 10.24 -11.99 4.26
CA ASN A 10 10.94 -13.26 4.44
C ASN A 10 10.31 -14.07 5.59
N ARG A 11 9.90 -15.32 5.27
CA ARG A 11 9.27 -16.25 6.23
C ARG A 11 10.07 -16.47 7.50
N ALA A 12 11.38 -16.56 7.38
CA ALA A 12 12.26 -16.84 8.50
C ALA A 12 12.29 -15.67 9.47
N GLU A 13 12.41 -14.45 8.96
CA GLU A 13 12.47 -13.25 9.78
C GLU A 13 11.13 -12.99 10.50
N LEU A 14 10.01 -13.15 9.81
CA LEU A 14 8.69 -12.98 10.41
C LEU A 14 8.43 -14.00 11.54
N ARG A 15 8.79 -15.27 11.33
CA ARG A 15 8.68 -16.30 12.39
C ARG A 15 9.57 -16.01 13.56
N THR A 16 10.80 -15.57 13.29
CA THR A 16 11.77 -15.21 14.33
C THR A 16 11.27 -14.02 15.14
N LEU A 17 10.68 -13.02 14.47
CA LEU A 17 10.10 -11.86 15.13
C LEU A 17 8.94 -12.23 16.05
N VAL A 18 7.97 -12.99 15.54
CA VAL A 18 6.84 -13.50 16.34
C VAL A 18 7.35 -14.34 17.50
N GLY A 19 8.38 -15.17 17.28
CA GLY A 19 9.00 -15.98 18.32
C GLY A 19 9.61 -15.15 19.46
N TRP A 20 10.33 -14.08 19.13
CA TRP A 20 10.92 -13.18 20.13
C TRP A 20 9.84 -12.44 20.94
N PHE A 21 8.78 -11.94 20.30
CA PHE A 21 7.68 -11.29 21.03
C PHE A 21 6.85 -12.27 21.84
N ALA A 22 6.63 -13.48 21.34
CA ALA A 22 5.99 -14.54 22.12
C ALA A 22 6.82 -14.91 23.35
N PHE A 23 8.14 -15.04 23.20
CA PHE A 23 9.05 -15.31 24.31
C PHE A 23 9.09 -14.16 25.32
N SER A 24 9.16 -12.90 24.85
CA SER A 24 9.06 -11.71 25.72
C SER A 24 7.74 -11.70 26.50
N ALA A 25 6.60 -11.97 25.84
CA ALA A 25 5.29 -12.02 26.48
C ALA A 25 5.18 -13.14 27.51
N VAL A 26 5.78 -14.31 27.28
CA VAL A 26 5.86 -15.39 28.27
C VAL A 26 6.67 -14.94 29.47
N LEU A 27 7.85 -14.36 29.28
CA LEU A 27 8.69 -13.84 30.38
C LEU A 27 7.95 -12.75 31.17
N GLN A 28 7.23 -11.85 30.50
CA GLN A 28 6.42 -10.84 31.15
C GLN A 28 5.31 -11.48 32.00
N GLY A 29 4.62 -12.49 31.47
CA GLY A 29 3.61 -13.24 32.21
C GLY A 29 4.19 -13.94 33.44
N ILE A 30 5.35 -14.59 33.32
CA ILE A 30 6.05 -15.25 34.45
C ILE A 30 6.49 -14.21 35.48
N THR A 31 7.02 -13.06 35.05
CA THR A 31 7.43 -11.98 35.96
C THR A 31 6.25 -11.49 36.80
N LEU A 32 5.08 -11.28 36.13
CA LEU A 32 3.83 -10.91 36.82
C LEU A 32 3.34 -12.02 37.75
N ALA A 33 3.46 -13.30 37.38
CA ALA A 33 3.09 -14.42 38.24
C ALA A 33 3.97 -14.51 39.49
N LEU A 34 5.29 -14.25 39.38
CA LEU A 34 6.23 -14.23 40.50
C LEU A 34 6.01 -13.02 41.45
N MET A 35 5.27 -12.02 41.05
CA MET A 35 4.79 -10.98 41.99
C MET A 35 3.92 -11.58 43.09
N ILE A 36 3.28 -12.74 42.89
CA ILE A 36 2.43 -13.41 43.89
C ILE A 36 3.26 -13.88 45.09
N PRO A 37 4.26 -14.76 44.95
CA PRO A 37 5.07 -15.15 46.08
C PRO A 37 5.89 -14.00 46.67
N PHE A 38 6.34 -13.03 45.82
CA PHE A 38 7.04 -11.84 46.33
C PHE A 38 6.16 -10.99 47.26
N LEU A 39 4.94 -10.63 46.85
CA LEU A 39 4.02 -9.83 47.66
C LEU A 39 3.57 -10.61 48.91
N ARG A 40 3.41 -11.94 48.78
CA ARG A 40 3.13 -12.79 49.93
C ARG A 40 4.26 -12.73 50.95
N ALA A 41 5.52 -12.86 50.51
CA ALA A 41 6.70 -12.72 51.37
C ALA A 41 6.83 -11.33 52.00
N LEU A 42 6.47 -10.26 51.24
CA LEU A 42 6.50 -8.89 51.70
C LEU A 42 5.46 -8.64 52.82
N PHE A 43 4.21 -9.04 52.62
CA PHE A 43 3.16 -8.82 53.61
C PHE A 43 3.28 -9.70 54.83
N SER A 44 3.80 -10.95 54.70
CA SER A 44 4.07 -11.84 55.80
C SER A 44 5.40 -11.60 56.52
N ARG A 45 6.19 -10.60 56.06
CA ARG A 45 7.55 -10.31 56.59
C ARG A 45 8.44 -11.52 56.66
N SER A 46 8.37 -12.42 55.67
CA SER A 46 9.15 -13.65 55.61
C SER A 46 10.63 -13.36 55.36
N GLU A 47 11.51 -14.21 55.97
CA GLU A 47 12.94 -14.18 55.69
C GLU A 47 13.29 -14.37 54.20
N THR A 48 12.39 -14.96 53.40
CA THR A 48 12.56 -15.18 51.97
C THR A 48 12.31 -13.94 51.12
N LEU A 49 11.93 -12.78 51.71
CA LEU A 49 11.63 -11.53 50.98
C LEU A 49 12.80 -11.10 50.10
N GLY A 50 14.02 -11.11 50.62
CA GLY A 50 15.22 -10.73 49.87
C GLY A 50 15.46 -11.61 48.63
N THR A 51 15.22 -12.91 48.76
CA THR A 51 15.35 -13.87 47.66
C THR A 51 14.33 -13.58 46.54
N TRP A 52 13.04 -13.40 46.90
CA TRP A 52 12.00 -13.10 45.94
C TRP A 52 12.19 -11.74 45.25
N LEU A 53 12.69 -10.74 46.01
CA LEU A 53 13.03 -9.44 45.44
C LEU A 53 14.09 -9.57 44.34
N VAL A 54 15.17 -10.30 44.62
CA VAL A 54 16.25 -10.53 43.66
C VAL A 54 15.76 -11.30 42.43
N VAL A 55 14.96 -12.34 42.63
CA VAL A 55 14.41 -13.15 41.54
C VAL A 55 13.53 -12.32 40.63
N VAL A 56 12.59 -11.53 41.18
CA VAL A 56 11.70 -10.67 40.39
C VAL A 56 12.48 -9.55 39.67
N ALA A 57 13.49 -8.96 40.35
CA ALA A 57 14.32 -7.92 39.75
C ALA A 57 15.15 -8.46 38.57
N ILE A 58 15.79 -9.63 38.75
CA ILE A 58 16.58 -10.27 37.68
C ILE A 58 15.67 -10.63 36.49
N LEU A 59 14.55 -11.31 36.75
CA LEU A 59 13.65 -11.72 35.69
C LEU A 59 13.00 -10.51 35.00
N GLY A 60 12.67 -9.45 35.76
CA GLY A 60 12.21 -8.18 35.20
C GLY A 60 13.25 -7.53 34.28
N ALA A 61 14.51 -7.50 34.70
CA ALA A 61 15.62 -7.01 33.87
C ALA A 61 15.80 -7.83 32.58
N ILE A 62 15.73 -9.17 32.71
CA ILE A 62 15.78 -10.07 31.53
C ILE A 62 14.60 -9.79 30.61
N THR A 63 13.38 -9.63 31.14
CA THR A 63 12.17 -9.37 30.35
C THR A 63 12.31 -8.06 29.57
N VAL A 64 12.77 -6.96 30.22
CA VAL A 64 12.99 -5.67 29.58
C VAL A 64 14.07 -5.78 28.49
N THR A 65 15.15 -6.50 28.76
CA THR A 65 16.24 -6.70 27.78
C THR A 65 15.76 -7.46 26.55
N VAL A 66 15.01 -8.54 26.75
CA VAL A 66 14.44 -9.35 25.65
C VAL A 66 13.42 -8.54 24.86
N ASP A 67 12.55 -7.79 25.53
CA ASP A 67 11.54 -6.93 24.87
C ASP A 67 12.21 -5.82 24.05
N THR A 68 13.22 -5.15 24.60
CA THR A 68 14.01 -4.13 23.91
C THR A 68 14.71 -4.72 22.67
N PHE A 69 15.29 -5.92 22.81
CA PHE A 69 15.91 -6.61 21.67
C PHE A 69 14.89 -7.01 20.60
N ALA A 70 13.73 -7.54 20.99
CA ALA A 70 12.64 -7.88 20.08
C ALA A 70 12.14 -6.63 19.35
N MET A 71 11.99 -5.51 20.06
CA MET A 71 11.58 -4.23 19.51
C MET A 71 12.60 -3.67 18.52
N TYR A 72 13.89 -3.71 18.86
CA TYR A 72 14.98 -3.31 17.96
C TYR A 72 14.96 -4.12 16.66
N ARG A 73 14.81 -5.45 16.74
CA ARG A 73 14.65 -6.29 15.55
C ARG A 73 13.40 -5.96 14.76
N SER A 74 12.30 -5.68 15.44
CA SER A 74 11.04 -5.30 14.81
C SER A 74 11.17 -4.01 13.99
N TYR A 75 11.79 -2.98 14.54
CA TYR A 75 12.06 -1.74 13.80
C TYR A 75 12.98 -1.97 12.60
N ARG A 76 14.00 -2.80 12.75
CA ARG A 76 14.90 -3.15 11.66
C ARG A 76 14.16 -3.85 10.51
N ILE A 77 13.34 -4.85 10.81
CA ILE A 77 12.53 -5.54 9.81
C ILE A 77 11.52 -4.55 9.17
N SER A 78 10.87 -3.73 9.97
CA SER A 78 9.88 -2.76 9.51
C SER A 78 10.46 -1.73 8.54
N VAL A 79 11.64 -1.20 8.84
CA VAL A 79 12.28 -0.14 8.03
C VAL A 79 13.02 -0.73 6.83
N TYR A 80 13.90 -1.70 7.02
CA TYR A 80 14.78 -2.19 5.96
C TYR A 80 14.14 -3.28 5.11
N GLU A 81 13.42 -4.25 5.70
CA GLU A 81 12.86 -5.36 4.92
C GLU A 81 11.47 -5.04 4.35
N VAL A 82 10.63 -4.32 5.09
CA VAL A 82 9.29 -4.00 4.61
C VAL A 82 9.31 -2.73 3.76
N CYS A 83 9.89 -1.62 4.23
CA CYS A 83 9.85 -0.38 3.47
C CYS A 83 10.81 -0.41 2.28
N ASP A 84 12.10 -0.65 2.53
CA ASP A 84 13.16 -0.53 1.52
C ASP A 84 13.01 -1.62 0.43
N THR A 85 13.03 -2.89 0.83
CA THR A 85 12.92 -4.02 -0.10
C THR A 85 11.61 -4.04 -0.90
N LEU A 86 10.49 -3.60 -0.32
CA LEU A 86 9.22 -3.57 -1.05
C LEU A 86 9.14 -2.40 -2.04
N ILE A 87 9.67 -1.24 -1.67
CA ILE A 87 9.75 -0.10 -2.59
C ILE A 87 10.57 -0.51 -3.81
N ASP A 88 11.76 -1.08 -3.60
CA ASP A 88 12.62 -1.54 -4.68
C ASP A 88 11.93 -2.58 -5.55
N ARG A 89 11.29 -3.60 -4.95
CA ARG A 89 10.57 -4.64 -5.69
C ARG A 89 9.40 -4.10 -6.49
N VAL A 90 8.64 -3.14 -5.95
CA VAL A 90 7.55 -2.48 -6.68
C VAL A 90 8.13 -1.63 -7.81
N ALA A 91 9.19 -0.86 -7.57
CA ALA A 91 9.83 -0.04 -8.57
C ALA A 91 10.40 -0.88 -9.72
N ASP A 92 11.16 -1.94 -9.40
CA ASP A 92 11.73 -2.85 -10.40
C ASP A 92 10.66 -3.55 -11.23
N HIS A 93 9.57 -3.98 -10.57
CA HIS A 93 8.47 -4.65 -11.27
C HIS A 93 7.68 -3.69 -12.16
N VAL A 94 7.43 -2.47 -11.68
CA VAL A 94 6.74 -1.41 -12.44
C VAL A 94 7.50 -1.06 -13.72
N LEU A 95 8.85 -1.07 -13.70
CA LEU A 95 9.68 -0.84 -14.88
C LEU A 95 9.56 -1.94 -15.93
N GLN A 96 9.15 -3.15 -15.55
CA GLN A 96 8.99 -4.29 -16.45
C GLN A 96 7.55 -4.42 -17.01
N LEU A 97 6.59 -3.65 -16.47
CA LEU A 97 5.20 -3.72 -16.92
C LEU A 97 5.02 -3.07 -18.29
N PRO A 98 4.09 -3.59 -19.12
CA PRO A 98 3.79 -3.00 -20.41
C PRO A 98 3.34 -1.54 -20.25
N LEU A 99 3.78 -0.66 -21.15
CA LEU A 99 3.41 0.76 -21.11
C LEU A 99 1.88 0.95 -21.14
N GLY A 100 1.17 0.02 -21.74
CA GLY A 100 -0.28 0.02 -21.77
C GLY A 100 -0.97 -0.34 -20.45
N TRP A 101 -0.26 -0.93 -19.50
CA TRP A 101 -0.80 -1.22 -18.17
C TRP A 101 -1.11 0.06 -17.39
N PHE A 102 -0.37 1.15 -17.67
CA PHE A 102 -0.53 2.42 -16.97
C PHE A 102 -1.78 3.16 -17.43
N ASN A 103 -2.61 3.50 -16.47
CA ASN A 103 -3.75 4.41 -16.61
C ASN A 103 -3.91 5.18 -15.29
N ALA A 104 -4.75 6.21 -15.28
CA ALA A 104 -4.93 7.08 -14.11
C ALA A 104 -5.24 6.31 -12.81
N LYS A 105 -5.97 5.19 -12.90
CA LYS A 105 -6.26 4.33 -11.74
C LYS A 105 -5.00 3.58 -11.28
N ARG A 106 -4.25 2.99 -12.22
CA ARG A 106 -3.01 2.23 -11.92
C ARG A 106 -1.89 3.12 -11.39
N GLU A 107 -1.79 4.33 -11.91
CA GLU A 107 -0.87 5.34 -11.39
C GLU A 107 -1.18 5.65 -9.91
N ALA A 108 -2.46 5.85 -9.58
CA ALA A 108 -2.89 6.03 -8.19
C ALA A 108 -2.64 4.77 -7.33
N ASP A 109 -2.87 3.56 -7.87
CA ASP A 109 -2.59 2.30 -7.18
C ASP A 109 -1.09 2.19 -6.85
N VAL A 110 -0.18 2.52 -7.77
CA VAL A 110 1.28 2.52 -7.56
C VAL A 110 1.67 3.57 -6.51
N ALA A 111 1.16 4.79 -6.62
CA ALA A 111 1.44 5.85 -5.65
C ALA A 111 0.97 5.47 -4.23
N ASN A 112 -0.20 4.86 -4.10
CA ASN A 112 -0.71 4.37 -2.82
C ASN A 112 0.13 3.18 -2.30
N ALA A 113 0.53 2.26 -3.17
CA ALA A 113 1.34 1.11 -2.78
C ALA A 113 2.68 1.53 -2.20
N THR A 114 3.34 2.53 -2.79
CA THR A 114 4.65 3.02 -2.34
C THR A 114 4.60 3.95 -1.14
N SER A 115 3.41 4.42 -0.72
CA SER A 115 3.24 5.32 0.42
C SER A 115 2.38 4.70 1.53
N LYS A 116 1.06 4.66 1.33
CA LYS A 116 0.07 4.25 2.34
C LYS A 116 0.19 2.76 2.70
N GLU A 117 0.28 1.90 1.67
CA GLU A 117 0.22 0.45 1.89
C GLU A 117 1.50 -0.09 2.54
N ILE A 118 2.66 0.40 2.13
CA ILE A 118 3.95 0.05 2.76
C ILE A 118 3.98 0.51 4.21
N ASN A 119 3.51 1.73 4.51
CA ASN A 119 3.43 2.22 5.88
C ASN A 119 2.51 1.35 6.75
N THR A 120 1.36 0.93 6.23
CA THR A 120 0.45 0.01 6.91
C THR A 120 1.12 -1.34 7.23
N LEU A 121 1.90 -1.89 6.29
CA LEU A 121 2.63 -3.14 6.50
C LEU A 121 3.79 -2.99 7.49
N SER A 122 4.48 -1.86 7.45
CA SER A 122 5.52 -1.51 8.43
C SER A 122 4.96 -1.44 9.85
N HIS A 123 3.81 -0.81 10.04
CA HIS A 123 3.11 -0.74 11.33
C HIS A 123 2.67 -2.11 11.83
N LEU A 124 2.32 -3.04 10.93
CA LEU A 124 1.97 -4.41 11.33
C LEU A 124 3.13 -5.09 12.06
N ALA A 125 4.35 -4.99 11.53
CA ALA A 125 5.54 -5.61 12.13
C ALA A 125 5.97 -4.92 13.43
N SER A 126 5.97 -3.57 13.45
CA SER A 126 6.52 -2.79 14.55
C SER A 126 5.55 -2.57 15.72
N MET A 127 4.24 -2.59 15.48
CA MET A 127 3.25 -2.19 16.47
C MET A 127 2.18 -3.25 16.73
N VAL A 128 1.63 -3.85 15.67
CA VAL A 128 0.48 -4.76 15.81
C VAL A 128 0.90 -6.12 16.37
N ILE A 129 1.94 -6.74 15.81
CA ILE A 129 2.43 -8.07 16.25
C ILE A 129 2.84 -8.07 17.73
N PRO A 130 3.67 -7.12 18.23
CA PRO A 130 4.04 -7.06 19.64
C PRO A 130 2.83 -6.98 20.57
N ASN A 131 1.90 -6.07 20.25
CA ASN A 131 0.72 -5.87 21.09
C ASN A 131 -0.23 -7.07 21.08
N LEU A 132 -0.39 -7.76 19.95
CA LEU A 132 -1.17 -9.00 19.87
C LEU A 132 -0.51 -10.13 20.67
N CYS A 133 0.80 -10.31 20.59
CA CYS A 133 1.51 -11.30 21.40
C CYS A 133 1.29 -11.05 22.89
N ASN A 134 1.45 -9.82 23.34
CA ASN A 134 1.22 -9.44 24.74
C ASN A 134 -0.25 -9.62 25.15
N ALA A 135 -1.20 -9.28 24.27
CA ALA A 135 -2.63 -9.35 24.57
C ALA A 135 -3.15 -10.79 24.76
N PHE A 136 -2.55 -11.77 24.07
CA PHE A 136 -3.00 -13.16 24.14
C PHE A 136 -2.12 -14.02 25.05
N ILE A 137 -0.80 -13.86 24.99
CA ILE A 137 0.13 -14.74 25.70
C ILE A 137 0.21 -14.38 27.19
N VAL A 138 0.28 -13.11 27.55
CA VAL A 138 0.35 -12.70 28.97
C VAL A 138 -0.87 -13.18 29.75
N PRO A 139 -2.13 -12.96 29.31
CA PRO A 139 -3.30 -13.53 29.99
C PRO A 139 -3.30 -15.05 30.09
N LEU A 140 -2.81 -15.75 29.05
CA LEU A 140 -2.73 -17.21 29.08
C LEU A 140 -1.75 -17.71 30.16
N VAL A 141 -0.57 -17.09 30.30
CA VAL A 141 0.40 -17.41 31.33
C VAL A 141 -0.19 -17.13 32.72
N MET A 142 -0.89 -16.00 32.86
CA MET A 142 -1.54 -15.63 34.12
C MET A 142 -2.69 -16.58 34.48
N LEU A 143 -3.47 -17.03 33.51
CA LEU A 143 -4.50 -18.04 33.72
C LEU A 143 -3.90 -19.33 34.26
N VAL A 144 -2.78 -19.80 33.68
CA VAL A 144 -2.06 -20.99 34.17
C VAL A 144 -1.56 -20.75 35.59
N ALA A 145 -0.93 -19.59 35.85
CA ALA A 145 -0.44 -19.28 37.22
C ALA A 145 -1.59 -19.25 38.25
N THR A 146 -2.74 -18.65 37.89
CA THR A 146 -3.92 -18.63 38.78
C THR A 146 -4.47 -20.03 39.01
N ALA A 147 -4.42 -20.93 38.03
CA ALA A 147 -4.88 -22.31 38.16
C ALA A 147 -4.09 -23.09 39.22
N PHE A 148 -2.78 -22.83 39.40
CA PHE A 148 -1.94 -23.43 40.45
C PHE A 148 -2.24 -22.90 41.86
N ILE A 149 -2.86 -21.69 41.96
CA ILE A 149 -3.16 -21.06 43.26
C ILE A 149 -4.59 -21.35 43.66
N GLU A 150 -5.53 -21.07 42.80
CA GLU A 150 -6.98 -21.25 42.98
C GLU A 150 -7.66 -21.58 41.64
N TRP A 151 -7.77 -22.89 41.36
CA TRP A 151 -8.32 -23.39 40.09
C TRP A 151 -9.76 -22.88 39.74
N PRO A 152 -10.69 -22.61 40.72
CA PRO A 152 -12.01 -22.11 40.35
C PRO A 152 -11.98 -20.70 39.75
N LEU A 153 -11.05 -19.84 40.20
CA LEU A 153 -10.86 -18.51 39.61
C LEU A 153 -10.30 -18.62 38.19
N ALA A 154 -9.37 -19.56 37.95
CA ALA A 154 -8.85 -19.85 36.64
C ALA A 154 -9.95 -20.37 35.70
N VAL A 155 -10.90 -21.17 36.17
CA VAL A 155 -12.06 -21.63 35.37
C VAL A 155 -12.92 -20.43 34.92
N VAL A 156 -13.21 -19.48 35.82
CA VAL A 156 -13.95 -18.26 35.46
C VAL A 156 -13.23 -17.48 34.34
N MET A 157 -11.90 -17.32 34.47
CA MET A 157 -11.09 -16.67 33.46
C MET A 157 -11.09 -17.46 32.14
N ALA A 158 -10.99 -18.79 32.18
CA ALA A 158 -11.01 -19.65 31.00
C ALA A 158 -12.35 -19.61 30.28
N VAL A 159 -13.48 -19.66 31.01
CA VAL A 159 -14.84 -19.55 30.45
C VAL A 159 -15.03 -18.22 29.73
N SER A 160 -14.42 -17.13 30.22
CA SER A 160 -14.50 -15.81 29.57
C SER A 160 -13.80 -15.74 28.22
N ILE A 161 -12.90 -16.65 27.89
CA ILE A 161 -12.17 -16.66 26.60
C ILE A 161 -13.14 -16.82 25.42
N LEU A 162 -14.15 -17.67 25.56
CA LEU A 162 -15.12 -17.90 24.47
C LEU A 162 -15.90 -16.64 24.09
N PRO A 163 -16.57 -15.92 25.03
CA PRO A 163 -17.22 -14.66 24.70
C PRO A 163 -16.24 -13.58 24.20
N PHE A 164 -14.98 -13.56 24.67
CA PHE A 164 -13.96 -12.69 24.11
C PHE A 164 -13.70 -12.99 22.62
N ILE A 165 -13.50 -14.24 22.24
CA ILE A 165 -13.28 -14.63 20.84
C ILE A 165 -14.49 -14.29 19.97
N LEU A 166 -15.70 -14.56 20.45
CA LEU A 166 -16.94 -14.26 19.71
C LEU A 166 -17.10 -12.75 19.48
N THR A 167 -16.84 -11.96 20.52
CA THR A 167 -16.94 -10.50 20.42
C THR A 167 -15.82 -9.92 19.54
N TRP A 168 -14.61 -10.47 19.63
CA TRP A 168 -13.52 -10.13 18.72
C TRP A 168 -13.90 -10.33 17.24
N ARG A 169 -14.45 -11.51 16.90
CA ARG A 169 -14.90 -11.79 15.53
C ARG A 169 -15.98 -10.83 15.05
N LYS A 170 -16.97 -10.52 15.93
CA LYS A 170 -18.01 -9.54 15.60
C LYS A 170 -17.44 -8.14 15.41
N MET A 171 -16.47 -7.76 16.22
CA MET A 171 -15.84 -6.45 16.15
C MET A 171 -14.97 -6.33 14.87
N SER A 172 -14.17 -7.33 14.53
CA SER A 172 -13.39 -7.35 13.29
C SER A 172 -14.31 -7.22 12.07
N ALA A 173 -15.37 -8.04 11.98
CA ALA A 173 -16.32 -7.97 10.88
C ALA A 173 -17.08 -6.60 10.82
N ALA A 174 -17.40 -6.01 11.96
CA ALA A 174 -18.04 -4.69 12.01
C ALA A 174 -17.09 -3.59 11.56
N THR A 175 -15.81 -3.66 11.97
CA THR A 175 -14.78 -2.69 11.62
C THR A 175 -14.48 -2.73 10.12
N THR A 176 -14.32 -3.94 9.53
CA THR A 176 -14.10 -4.08 8.08
C THR A 176 -15.24 -3.45 7.29
N ARG A 177 -16.51 -3.72 7.66
CA ARG A 177 -17.68 -3.13 6.97
C ARG A 177 -17.72 -1.61 7.09
N ALA A 178 -17.41 -1.08 8.27
CA ALA A 178 -17.40 0.36 8.51
C ALA A 178 -16.27 1.04 7.72
N ASN A 179 -15.07 0.45 7.70
CA ASN A 179 -13.95 0.97 6.93
C ASN A 179 -14.26 0.96 5.43
N ASP A 180 -14.82 -0.13 4.88
CA ASP A 180 -15.21 -0.20 3.46
C ASP A 180 -16.23 0.89 3.08
N MET A 181 -17.15 1.23 3.99
CA MET A 181 -18.12 2.28 3.77
C MET A 181 -17.48 3.67 3.84
N GLU A 182 -16.67 3.93 4.87
CA GLU A 182 -15.93 5.18 5.05
C GLU A 182 -14.98 5.42 3.85
N ASP A 183 -14.20 4.43 3.43
CA ASP A 183 -13.25 4.55 2.30
C ASP A 183 -13.96 4.92 0.99
N ARG A 184 -15.14 4.35 0.71
CA ARG A 184 -15.92 4.67 -0.50
C ARG A 184 -16.45 6.10 -0.47
N THR A 185 -17.00 6.55 0.65
CA THR A 185 -17.56 7.91 0.78
C THR A 185 -16.45 8.96 0.79
N SER A 186 -15.34 8.70 1.48
CA SER A 186 -14.19 9.61 1.52
C SER A 186 -13.52 9.74 0.15
N ALA A 187 -13.40 8.65 -0.61
CA ALA A 187 -12.89 8.70 -1.98
C ALA A 187 -13.84 9.51 -2.90
N ALA A 188 -15.15 9.36 -2.76
CA ALA A 188 -16.13 10.15 -3.50
C ALA A 188 -16.06 11.64 -3.13
N ALA A 189 -15.95 11.95 -1.83
CA ALA A 189 -15.82 13.32 -1.34
C ALA A 189 -14.53 13.98 -1.84
N ALA A 190 -13.40 13.27 -1.79
CA ALA A 190 -12.13 13.75 -2.32
C ALA A 190 -12.22 14.01 -3.83
N GLY A 191 -12.83 13.10 -4.60
CA GLY A 191 -13.06 13.27 -6.03
C GLY A 191 -13.89 14.53 -6.35
N ARG A 192 -14.98 14.75 -5.61
CA ARG A 192 -15.83 15.95 -5.77
C ARG A 192 -15.13 17.24 -5.38
N LEU A 193 -14.30 17.23 -4.35
CA LEU A 193 -13.49 18.40 -3.95
C LEU A 193 -12.48 18.76 -5.04
N ILE A 194 -11.80 17.77 -5.63
CA ILE A 194 -10.87 17.98 -6.74
C ILE A 194 -11.62 18.53 -7.97
N GLU A 195 -12.78 17.95 -8.30
CA GLU A 195 -13.63 18.43 -9.39
C GLU A 195 -14.07 19.88 -9.15
N PHE A 196 -14.54 20.21 -7.96
CA PHE A 196 -14.92 21.56 -7.57
C PHE A 196 -13.76 22.55 -7.71
N ALA A 197 -12.56 22.16 -7.24
CA ALA A 197 -11.38 23.00 -7.38
C ALA A 197 -11.01 23.26 -8.85
N ARG A 198 -11.08 22.23 -9.70
CA ARG A 198 -10.81 22.34 -11.14
C ARG A 198 -11.86 23.17 -11.89
N LEU A 199 -13.12 23.07 -11.47
CA LEU A 199 -14.23 23.78 -12.10
C LEU A 199 -14.42 25.21 -11.61
N GLN A 200 -13.63 25.70 -10.64
CA GLN A 200 -13.73 27.05 -10.08
C GLN A 200 -13.80 28.17 -11.13
N PRO A 201 -12.98 28.16 -12.21
CA PRO A 201 -13.09 29.18 -13.25
C PRO A 201 -14.46 29.19 -13.93
N VAL A 202 -15.02 28.00 -14.21
CA VAL A 202 -16.34 27.85 -14.85
C VAL A 202 -17.46 28.27 -13.89
N LEU A 203 -17.42 27.75 -12.64
CA LEU A 203 -18.43 28.04 -11.63
C LEU A 203 -18.50 29.53 -11.29
N ARG A 204 -17.35 30.23 -11.24
CA ARG A 204 -17.30 31.67 -11.01
C ARG A 204 -17.82 32.44 -12.23
N ALA A 205 -17.44 32.02 -13.43
CA ALA A 205 -17.90 32.64 -14.66
C ALA A 205 -19.42 32.52 -14.86
N THR A 206 -20.03 31.45 -14.40
CA THR A 206 -21.48 31.20 -14.46
C THR A 206 -22.25 31.69 -13.23
N GLY A 207 -21.57 32.21 -12.20
CA GLY A 207 -22.20 32.65 -10.96
C GLY A 207 -22.67 31.50 -10.05
N ALA A 208 -22.32 30.24 -10.36
CA ALA A 208 -22.78 29.04 -9.65
C ALA A 208 -21.84 28.59 -8.53
N ALA A 209 -20.78 29.34 -8.24
CA ALA A 209 -19.74 28.92 -7.27
C ALA A 209 -20.25 28.73 -5.83
N THR A 210 -21.28 29.46 -5.43
CA THR A 210 -21.88 29.40 -4.09
C THR A 210 -23.06 28.46 -3.98
N SER A 211 -23.60 27.97 -5.09
CA SER A 211 -24.79 27.12 -5.17
C SER A 211 -24.52 25.75 -5.79
N TRP A 212 -23.25 25.31 -5.81
CA TRP A 212 -22.91 24.00 -6.34
C TRP A 212 -23.02 22.92 -5.23
N ASP A 213 -24.23 22.43 -5.08
CA ASP A 213 -24.64 21.50 -4.01
C ASP A 213 -23.88 20.12 -4.01
N PRO A 214 -23.41 19.57 -5.15
CA PRO A 214 -22.81 18.22 -5.16
C PRO A 214 -21.62 18.03 -4.21
N VAL A 215 -20.85 19.08 -3.89
CA VAL A 215 -19.78 18.99 -2.88
C VAL A 215 -20.36 18.83 -1.49
N GLN A 216 -21.35 19.65 -1.16
CA GLN A 216 -21.95 19.63 0.16
C GLN A 216 -22.68 18.32 0.44
N GLU A 217 -23.42 17.82 -0.55
CA GLU A 217 -24.09 16.51 -0.47
C GLU A 217 -23.09 15.37 -0.24
N THR A 218 -21.95 15.37 -0.96
CA THR A 218 -20.94 14.31 -0.83
C THR A 218 -20.18 14.40 0.50
N LEU A 219 -19.87 15.61 0.98
CA LEU A 219 -19.25 15.81 2.30
C LEU A 219 -20.20 15.43 3.43
N GLN A 220 -21.51 15.71 3.28
CA GLN A 220 -22.51 15.30 4.24
C GLN A 220 -22.65 13.77 4.27
N ALA A 221 -22.69 13.12 3.12
CA ALA A 221 -22.71 11.65 3.02
C ALA A 221 -21.47 11.01 3.65
N ASP A 222 -20.26 11.60 3.47
CA ASP A 222 -19.03 11.13 4.11
C ASP A 222 -19.08 11.30 5.65
N SER A 223 -19.57 12.43 6.12
CA SER A 223 -19.77 12.68 7.56
C SER A 223 -20.78 11.69 8.17
N GLU A 224 -21.90 11.43 7.50
CA GLU A 224 -22.91 10.46 7.92
C GLU A 224 -22.35 9.04 7.94
N ALA A 225 -21.56 8.66 6.92
CA ALA A 225 -20.88 7.37 6.86
C ALA A 225 -19.87 7.20 8.00
N THR A 226 -19.09 8.23 8.30
CA THR A 226 -18.14 8.24 9.42
C THR A 226 -18.86 8.07 10.76
N LEU A 227 -19.96 8.82 10.99
CA LEU A 227 -20.75 8.68 12.20
C LEU A 227 -21.41 7.30 12.32
N ALA A 228 -21.93 6.76 11.22
CA ALA A 228 -22.47 5.41 11.16
C ALA A 228 -21.38 4.37 11.44
N GLY A 229 -20.19 4.54 10.87
CA GLY A 229 -19.01 3.70 11.09
C GLY A 229 -18.61 3.68 12.56
N LEU A 230 -18.55 4.83 13.23
CA LEU A 230 -18.29 4.91 14.66
C LEU A 230 -19.32 4.15 15.51
N ARG A 231 -20.62 4.23 15.15
CA ARG A 231 -21.67 3.46 15.83
C ARG A 231 -21.54 1.96 15.60
N ILE A 232 -21.21 1.55 14.37
CA ILE A 232 -21.01 0.14 14.01
C ILE A 232 -19.79 -0.44 14.75
N LYS A 233 -18.67 0.29 14.81
CA LYS A 233 -17.44 -0.11 15.52
C LYS A 233 -17.62 -0.07 17.04
N GLY A 234 -18.32 0.93 17.55
CA GLY A 234 -18.44 1.21 19.00
C GLY A 234 -19.20 0.14 19.77
N ARG A 235 -20.30 -0.39 19.24
CA ARG A 235 -21.12 -1.40 19.93
C ARG A 235 -20.35 -2.69 20.27
N PRO A 236 -19.64 -3.36 19.33
CA PRO A 236 -18.84 -4.54 19.64
C PRO A 236 -17.67 -4.22 20.59
N ALA A 237 -17.04 -3.03 20.45
CA ALA A 237 -15.96 -2.62 21.34
C ALA A 237 -16.45 -2.42 22.79
N GLN A 238 -17.63 -1.83 22.98
CA GLN A 238 -18.25 -1.75 24.30
C GLN A 238 -18.60 -3.13 24.86
N GLY A 239 -19.11 -4.03 24.03
CA GLY A 239 -19.37 -5.42 24.41
C GLY A 239 -18.10 -6.14 24.89
N PHE A 240 -16.98 -5.93 24.22
CA PHE A 240 -15.69 -6.46 24.60
C PHE A 240 -15.23 -5.93 25.97
N ASN A 241 -15.31 -4.62 26.18
CA ASN A 241 -14.99 -4.00 27.47
C ASN A 241 -15.93 -4.47 28.59
N LEU A 242 -17.22 -4.67 28.28
CA LEU A 242 -18.18 -5.19 29.24
C LEU A 242 -17.81 -6.60 29.71
N ILE A 243 -17.48 -7.50 28.77
CA ILE A 243 -17.04 -8.86 29.10
C ILE A 243 -15.80 -8.83 29.99
N ALA A 244 -14.82 -7.98 29.66
CA ALA A 244 -13.62 -7.81 30.45
C ALA A 244 -13.90 -7.37 31.89
N ASN A 245 -14.72 -6.33 32.05
CA ASN A 245 -15.09 -5.79 33.37
C ASN A 245 -15.96 -6.77 34.17
N VAL A 246 -16.94 -7.45 33.54
CA VAL A 246 -17.76 -8.48 34.17
C VAL A 246 -16.88 -9.65 34.63
N THR A 247 -15.96 -10.14 33.79
CA THR A 247 -15.03 -11.21 34.21
C THR A 247 -14.21 -10.78 35.42
N PHE A 248 -13.68 -9.57 35.41
CA PHE A 248 -12.93 -9.02 36.54
C PHE A 248 -13.80 -8.92 37.82
N ALA A 249 -15.01 -8.38 37.72
CA ALA A 249 -15.94 -8.27 38.84
C ALA A 249 -16.30 -9.65 39.44
N VAL A 250 -16.50 -10.65 38.57
CA VAL A 250 -16.77 -12.04 39.00
C VAL A 250 -15.54 -12.63 39.71
N VAL A 251 -14.34 -12.43 39.19
CA VAL A 251 -13.09 -12.87 39.84
C VAL A 251 -12.95 -12.22 41.21
N LEU A 252 -13.23 -10.92 41.33
CA LEU A 252 -13.18 -10.22 42.61
C LEU A 252 -14.23 -10.74 43.62
N ALA A 253 -15.47 -10.89 43.18
CA ALA A 253 -16.57 -11.32 44.05
C ALA A 253 -16.39 -12.75 44.57
N LEU A 254 -16.01 -13.67 43.67
CA LEU A 254 -15.70 -15.07 44.03
C LEU A 254 -14.44 -15.17 44.89
N GLY A 255 -13.39 -14.43 44.54
CA GLY A 255 -12.18 -14.40 45.35
C GLY A 255 -12.43 -13.89 46.75
N LEU A 256 -13.24 -12.84 46.90
CA LEU A 256 -13.67 -12.34 48.24
C LEU A 256 -14.45 -13.40 49.02
N SER A 257 -15.37 -14.11 48.36
CA SER A 257 -16.14 -15.18 49.02
C SER A 257 -15.21 -16.34 49.47
N PHE A 258 -14.13 -16.61 48.76
CA PHE A 258 -13.15 -17.63 49.21
C PHE A 258 -12.27 -17.15 50.34
N VAL A 259 -11.98 -15.86 50.44
CA VAL A 259 -11.28 -15.26 51.58
C VAL A 259 -12.16 -15.32 52.84
N THR A 260 -13.44 -14.91 52.74
CA THR A 260 -14.36 -14.98 53.91
C THR A 260 -14.66 -16.40 54.36
N GLY A 261 -14.61 -17.37 53.43
CA GLY A 261 -14.71 -18.81 53.73
C GLY A 261 -13.39 -19.45 54.17
N ALA A 262 -12.33 -18.68 54.44
CA ALA A 262 -11.03 -19.13 54.86
C ALA A 262 -10.35 -20.15 53.89
N ARG A 263 -10.79 -20.17 52.65
CA ARG A 263 -10.25 -21.04 51.57
C ARG A 263 -9.08 -20.40 50.87
N LEU A 264 -9.07 -19.07 50.69
CA LEU A 264 -8.02 -18.30 50.04
C LEU A 264 -7.40 -17.30 51.01
N ASP A 265 -6.07 -17.24 51.00
CA ASP A 265 -5.31 -16.28 51.78
C ASP A 265 -5.62 -14.83 51.27
N PRO A 266 -5.91 -13.87 52.17
CA PRO A 266 -6.20 -12.48 51.83
C PRO A 266 -5.09 -11.82 50.94
N ILE A 267 -3.83 -12.17 51.20
CA ILE A 267 -2.69 -11.66 50.45
C ILE A 267 -2.72 -12.19 48.99
N ALA A 268 -2.96 -13.52 48.88
CA ALA A 268 -3.09 -14.15 47.54
C ALA A 268 -4.27 -13.55 46.76
N TYR A 269 -5.40 -13.25 47.42
CA TYR A 269 -6.55 -12.57 46.82
C TYR A 269 -6.18 -11.19 46.28
N LEU A 270 -5.53 -10.34 47.06
CA LEU A 270 -5.13 -9.00 46.65
C LEU A 270 -4.21 -9.06 45.44
N VAL A 271 -3.29 -10.03 45.41
CA VAL A 271 -2.41 -10.20 44.27
C VAL A 271 -3.15 -10.65 43.01
N ILE A 272 -4.03 -11.66 43.15
CA ILE A 272 -4.86 -12.10 42.01
C ILE A 272 -5.71 -10.96 41.49
N ALA A 273 -6.29 -10.14 42.36
CA ALA A 273 -7.07 -8.96 41.97
C ALA A 273 -6.22 -7.92 41.21
N ALA A 274 -5.04 -7.57 41.72
CA ALA A 274 -4.13 -6.63 41.06
C ALA A 274 -3.65 -7.12 39.70
N VAL A 275 -3.30 -8.40 39.61
CA VAL A 275 -2.88 -9.04 38.36
C VAL A 275 -4.01 -9.14 37.36
N SER A 276 -5.23 -9.51 37.81
CA SER A 276 -6.42 -9.55 36.95
C SER A 276 -6.77 -8.16 36.38
N ALA A 277 -6.63 -7.11 37.19
CA ALA A 277 -6.78 -5.73 36.72
C ALA A 277 -5.75 -5.37 35.63
N ARG A 278 -4.51 -5.83 35.81
CA ARG A 278 -3.43 -5.60 34.85
C ARG A 278 -3.67 -6.29 33.50
N MET A 279 -4.39 -7.41 33.48
CA MET A 279 -4.73 -8.15 32.25
C MET A 279 -5.77 -7.45 31.38
N LEU A 280 -6.60 -6.57 31.94
CA LEU A 280 -7.64 -5.86 31.17
C LEU A 280 -7.05 -4.95 30.08
N LEU A 281 -5.94 -4.25 30.36
CA LEU A 281 -5.32 -3.30 29.43
C LEU A 281 -4.83 -3.94 28.12
N PRO A 282 -4.06 -5.05 28.12
CA PRO A 282 -3.66 -5.72 26.88
C PRO A 282 -4.87 -6.22 26.08
N LEU A 283 -5.89 -6.78 26.74
CA LEU A 283 -7.10 -7.28 26.07
C LEU A 283 -7.90 -6.16 25.40
N THR A 284 -8.08 -5.02 26.05
CA THR A 284 -8.77 -3.87 25.46
C THR A 284 -7.99 -3.30 24.27
N LYS A 285 -6.67 -3.25 24.35
CA LYS A 285 -5.81 -2.85 23.23
C LYS A 285 -5.88 -3.84 22.06
N ALA A 286 -5.96 -5.13 22.32
CA ALA A 286 -6.12 -6.14 21.26
C ALA A 286 -7.34 -5.86 20.38
N ALA A 287 -8.41 -5.33 20.97
CA ALA A 287 -9.61 -4.93 20.24
C ALA A 287 -9.33 -3.84 19.18
N LEU A 288 -8.45 -2.89 19.49
CA LEU A 288 -8.06 -1.82 18.54
C LEU A 288 -7.21 -2.36 17.39
N TYR A 289 -6.38 -3.36 17.63
CA TYR A 289 -5.50 -3.93 16.59
C TYR A 289 -6.20 -4.92 15.64
N ALA A 290 -7.46 -5.30 15.90
CA ALA A 290 -8.22 -6.12 14.95
C ALA A 290 -8.37 -5.41 13.59
N SER A 291 -8.65 -4.11 13.60
CA SER A 291 -8.76 -3.32 12.38
C SER A 291 -7.44 -3.19 11.62
N GLU A 292 -6.33 -3.05 12.35
CA GLU A 292 -5.01 -2.94 11.72
C GLU A 292 -4.60 -4.23 11.00
N VAL A 293 -4.99 -5.39 11.53
CA VAL A 293 -4.80 -6.67 10.85
C VAL A 293 -5.58 -6.76 9.54
N ASP A 294 -6.83 -6.25 9.54
CA ASP A 294 -7.66 -6.22 8.34
C ASP A 294 -7.12 -5.20 7.33
N ASN A 295 -6.70 -4.01 7.77
CA ASN A 295 -6.05 -3.00 6.94
C ASN A 295 -4.79 -3.56 6.26
N ALA A 296 -3.94 -4.28 7.00
CA ALA A 296 -2.78 -4.92 6.43
C ALA A 296 -3.13 -6.00 5.40
N ALA A 297 -4.24 -6.72 5.58
CA ALA A 297 -4.71 -7.68 4.58
C ALA A 297 -5.22 -6.99 3.30
N VAL A 298 -5.81 -5.80 3.41
CA VAL A 298 -6.19 -4.96 2.25
C VAL A 298 -4.93 -4.46 1.55
N ALA A 299 -3.97 -3.88 2.28
CA ALA A 299 -2.69 -3.41 1.77
C ALA A 299 -1.96 -4.50 0.96
N LEU A 300 -1.86 -5.72 1.51
CA LEU A 300 -1.27 -6.87 0.82
C LEU A 300 -1.99 -7.24 -0.48
N ARG A 301 -3.32 -7.12 -0.52
CA ARG A 301 -4.08 -7.37 -1.76
C ARG A 301 -3.84 -6.29 -2.81
N GLN A 302 -3.78 -5.03 -2.40
CA GLN A 302 -3.50 -3.91 -3.31
C GLN A 302 -2.09 -4.02 -3.89
N MET A 303 -1.09 -4.33 -3.07
CA MET A 303 0.26 -4.62 -3.56
C MET A 303 0.30 -5.84 -4.49
N GLY A 304 -0.51 -6.88 -4.20
CA GLY A 304 -0.65 -8.05 -5.07
C GLY A 304 -1.13 -7.70 -6.47
N ILE A 305 -2.03 -6.71 -6.63
CA ILE A 305 -2.49 -6.25 -7.94
C ILE A 305 -1.34 -5.74 -8.82
N ILE A 306 -0.36 -5.09 -8.20
CA ILE A 306 0.82 -4.58 -8.92
C ILE A 306 1.81 -5.71 -9.17
N LEU A 307 2.22 -6.43 -8.11
CA LEU A 307 3.27 -7.43 -8.17
C LEU A 307 2.87 -8.73 -8.93
N ASP A 308 1.57 -9.01 -9.04
CA ASP A 308 1.05 -10.15 -9.81
C ASP A 308 0.71 -9.74 -11.28
N ALA A 309 0.84 -8.45 -11.64
CA ALA A 309 0.65 -8.00 -13.01
C ALA A 309 1.74 -8.61 -13.91
N ALA A 310 1.32 -9.22 -15.00
CA ALA A 310 2.26 -9.90 -15.90
C ALA A 310 3.05 -8.87 -16.72
N PRO A 311 4.40 -8.91 -16.71
CA PRO A 311 5.21 -8.17 -17.65
C PRO A 311 4.99 -8.70 -19.08
N LEU A 312 5.36 -7.92 -20.10
CA LEU A 312 5.43 -8.45 -21.47
C LEU A 312 6.47 -9.56 -21.53
N ALA A 313 6.16 -10.62 -22.28
CA ALA A 313 7.11 -11.68 -22.54
C ALA A 313 8.24 -11.13 -23.41
N GLU A 314 9.45 -11.03 -22.85
CA GLU A 314 10.63 -10.67 -23.64
C GLU A 314 11.16 -11.90 -24.38
N PRO A 315 11.65 -11.73 -25.63
CA PRO A 315 12.28 -12.83 -26.35
C PRO A 315 13.60 -13.21 -25.67
N ASP A 316 13.86 -14.50 -25.56
CA ASP A 316 15.17 -14.98 -25.13
C ASP A 316 16.27 -14.47 -26.09
N SER A 317 17.50 -14.33 -25.60
CA SER A 317 18.63 -13.80 -26.41
C SER A 317 18.88 -14.59 -27.72
N GLU A 318 18.52 -15.88 -27.76
CA GLU A 318 18.60 -16.72 -28.96
C GLU A 318 17.44 -16.50 -29.93
N GLN A 319 16.28 -16.03 -29.44
CA GLN A 319 15.09 -15.76 -30.22
C GLN A 319 14.96 -14.29 -30.63
N ALA A 320 15.74 -13.42 -29.99
CA ALA A 320 15.75 -11.99 -30.29
C ALA A 320 16.24 -11.77 -31.74
N ARG A 321 15.46 -11.01 -32.52
CA ARG A 321 15.75 -10.70 -33.93
C ARG A 321 15.87 -9.20 -34.13
N GLU A 322 16.81 -8.82 -35.03
CA GLU A 322 16.97 -7.44 -35.48
C GLU A 322 16.14 -7.19 -36.75
N PRO A 323 15.32 -6.10 -36.75
CA PRO A 323 14.59 -5.68 -37.95
C PRO A 323 15.49 -5.33 -39.12
N ARG A 324 15.09 -5.74 -40.32
CA ARG A 324 15.80 -5.41 -41.56
C ARG A 324 15.22 -4.19 -42.26
N GLY A 325 15.06 -3.08 -41.54
CA GLY A 325 14.45 -1.85 -42.01
C GLY A 325 13.39 -1.34 -41.04
N THR A 326 12.55 -0.39 -41.50
CA THR A 326 11.60 0.32 -40.64
C THR A 326 10.17 0.29 -41.19
N SER A 327 9.88 -0.57 -42.19
CA SER A 327 8.51 -0.79 -42.65
C SER A 327 7.68 -1.42 -41.53
N ILE A 328 6.43 -0.99 -41.38
CA ILE A 328 5.51 -1.54 -40.37
C ILE A 328 4.40 -2.26 -41.11
N GLU A 329 4.07 -3.49 -40.67
CA GLU A 329 3.01 -4.27 -41.26
C GLU A 329 2.12 -4.87 -40.17
N PHE A 330 0.81 -4.71 -40.32
CA PHE A 330 -0.24 -5.39 -39.54
C PHE A 330 -0.87 -6.46 -40.43
N ARG A 331 -0.97 -7.69 -39.93
CA ARG A 331 -1.57 -8.83 -40.64
C ARG A 331 -2.65 -9.46 -39.79
N GLY A 332 -3.92 -9.26 -40.16
CA GLY A 332 -5.06 -9.88 -39.50
C GLY A 332 -5.13 -9.54 -38.00
N VAL A 333 -4.82 -8.31 -37.61
CA VAL A 333 -4.68 -7.93 -36.21
C VAL A 333 -6.05 -7.71 -35.56
N SER A 334 -6.30 -8.49 -34.50
CA SER A 334 -7.42 -8.23 -33.58
C SER A 334 -6.88 -7.87 -32.20
N PHE A 335 -7.52 -6.89 -31.54
CA PHE A 335 -7.10 -6.42 -30.24
C PHE A 335 -8.25 -5.82 -29.44
N SER A 336 -8.26 -6.11 -28.13
CA SER A 336 -9.22 -5.61 -27.14
C SER A 336 -8.49 -5.10 -25.90
N TYR A 337 -8.83 -3.91 -25.39
CA TYR A 337 -8.36 -3.46 -24.06
C TYR A 337 -9.03 -4.23 -22.92
N GLU A 338 -10.28 -4.65 -23.13
CA GLU A 338 -11.08 -5.45 -22.21
C GLU A 338 -11.68 -6.63 -22.96
N SER A 339 -11.66 -7.80 -22.36
CA SER A 339 -12.23 -9.02 -22.95
C SER A 339 -13.69 -8.81 -23.41
N GLY A 340 -13.97 -9.12 -24.67
CA GLY A 340 -15.30 -9.02 -25.27
C GLY A 340 -15.67 -7.67 -25.89
N ARG A 341 -14.72 -6.70 -25.95
CA ARG A 341 -14.90 -5.42 -26.62
C ARG A 341 -13.78 -5.17 -27.62
N PRO A 342 -13.84 -5.73 -28.84
CA PRO A 342 -12.79 -5.55 -29.82
C PRO A 342 -12.70 -4.08 -30.26
N VAL A 343 -11.46 -3.57 -30.31
CA VAL A 343 -11.12 -2.23 -30.83
C VAL A 343 -10.55 -2.32 -32.22
N LEU A 344 -9.80 -3.39 -32.49
CA LEU A 344 -9.36 -3.76 -33.83
C LEU A 344 -9.88 -5.19 -34.10
N ASP A 345 -10.39 -5.42 -35.31
CA ASP A 345 -10.92 -6.70 -35.75
C ASP A 345 -10.42 -6.98 -37.18
N ASP A 346 -9.57 -7.97 -37.30
CA ASP A 346 -8.93 -8.44 -38.56
C ASP A 346 -8.29 -7.30 -39.41
N VAL A 347 -7.58 -6.38 -38.75
CA VAL A 347 -6.99 -5.22 -39.40
C VAL A 347 -5.67 -5.60 -40.09
N SER A 348 -5.55 -5.28 -41.37
CA SER A 348 -4.33 -5.42 -42.15
C SER A 348 -3.97 -4.10 -42.82
N LEU A 349 -2.72 -3.65 -42.64
CA LEU A 349 -2.19 -2.42 -43.25
C LEU A 349 -0.68 -2.49 -43.38
N THR A 350 -0.11 -1.68 -44.25
CA THR A 350 1.34 -1.54 -44.41
C THR A 350 1.72 -0.06 -44.44
N ALA A 351 2.70 0.32 -43.63
CA ALA A 351 3.38 1.62 -43.68
C ALA A 351 4.78 1.41 -44.23
N PRO A 352 5.07 1.83 -45.48
CA PRO A 352 6.37 1.62 -46.10
C PRO A 352 7.48 2.43 -45.41
N GLN A 353 8.70 1.91 -45.44
CA GLN A 353 9.88 2.61 -44.97
C GLN A 353 10.07 3.92 -45.76
N GLY A 354 10.49 4.99 -45.10
CA GLY A 354 10.79 6.29 -45.70
C GLY A 354 9.57 7.05 -46.20
N ALA A 355 8.35 6.60 -45.88
CA ALA A 355 7.10 7.25 -46.25
C ALA A 355 6.38 7.81 -45.02
N VAL A 356 5.50 8.81 -45.24
CA VAL A 356 4.54 9.30 -44.28
C VAL A 356 3.22 8.58 -44.52
N THR A 357 2.74 7.83 -43.53
CA THR A 357 1.46 7.11 -43.58
C THR A 357 0.46 7.81 -42.65
N ALA A 358 -0.67 8.27 -43.20
CA ALA A 358 -1.73 8.88 -42.42
C ALA A 358 -2.85 7.87 -42.11
N LEU A 359 -3.20 7.73 -40.83
CA LEU A 359 -4.34 6.94 -40.35
C LEU A 359 -5.55 7.87 -40.25
N VAL A 360 -6.59 7.67 -41.09
CA VAL A 360 -7.78 8.50 -41.15
C VAL A 360 -9.01 7.70 -40.75
N GLY A 361 -9.91 8.31 -40.01
CA GLY A 361 -11.17 7.69 -39.60
C GLY A 361 -11.84 8.43 -38.44
N PRO A 362 -13.08 8.05 -38.07
CA PRO A 362 -13.82 8.69 -37.00
C PRO A 362 -13.11 8.51 -35.60
N SER A 363 -13.55 9.30 -34.61
CA SER A 363 -13.11 9.11 -33.25
C SER A 363 -13.49 7.69 -32.77
N GLY A 364 -12.61 7.00 -32.08
CA GLY A 364 -12.82 5.61 -31.63
C GLY A 364 -12.51 4.51 -32.67
N ALA A 365 -12.10 4.84 -33.90
CA ALA A 365 -11.76 3.86 -34.94
C ALA A 365 -10.43 3.10 -34.72
N GLY A 366 -9.83 3.15 -33.53
CA GLY A 366 -8.61 2.40 -33.22
C GLY A 366 -7.29 3.02 -33.70
N LYS A 367 -7.27 4.25 -34.27
CA LYS A 367 -6.05 4.89 -34.81
C LYS A 367 -4.92 4.95 -33.78
N SER A 368 -5.18 5.46 -32.58
CA SER A 368 -4.20 5.53 -31.51
C SER A 368 -3.77 4.14 -31.00
N THR A 369 -4.66 3.15 -31.12
CA THR A 369 -4.37 1.75 -30.78
C THR A 369 -3.34 1.15 -31.73
N ILE A 370 -3.46 1.44 -33.01
CA ILE A 370 -2.46 1.01 -34.03
C ILE A 370 -1.07 1.55 -33.68
N LEU A 371 -0.95 2.86 -33.36
CA LEU A 371 0.34 3.46 -32.98
C LEU A 371 0.91 2.80 -31.71
N ARG A 372 0.06 2.57 -30.70
CA ARG A 372 0.47 1.95 -29.45
C ARG A 372 0.90 0.48 -29.62
N LEU A 373 0.22 -0.29 -30.48
CA LEU A 373 0.60 -1.67 -30.80
C LEU A 373 1.89 -1.71 -31.62
N THR A 374 2.15 -0.74 -32.50
CA THR A 374 3.43 -0.60 -33.19
C THR A 374 4.59 -0.44 -32.20
N ALA A 375 4.40 0.35 -31.14
CA ALA A 375 5.37 0.54 -30.06
C ALA A 375 5.31 -0.58 -29.00
N ARG A 376 4.55 -1.66 -29.24
CA ARG A 376 4.39 -2.80 -28.34
C ARG A 376 3.98 -2.41 -26.91
N PHE A 377 3.01 -1.50 -26.77
CA PHE A 377 2.42 -1.21 -25.45
C PHE A 377 1.60 -2.40 -24.93
N TRP A 378 1.12 -3.24 -25.84
CA TRP A 378 0.48 -4.53 -25.61
C TRP A 378 0.85 -5.48 -26.74
N ASP A 379 0.78 -6.76 -26.50
CA ASP A 379 0.75 -7.76 -27.55
C ASP A 379 -0.67 -7.89 -28.10
N VAL A 380 -0.82 -8.27 -29.37
CA VAL A 380 -2.11 -8.43 -30.04
C VAL A 380 -2.82 -9.71 -29.62
N ASP A 381 -4.15 -9.72 -29.61
CA ASP A 381 -4.95 -10.91 -29.29
C ASP A 381 -4.87 -11.96 -30.43
N ALA A 382 -4.85 -11.50 -31.68
CA ALA A 382 -4.67 -12.33 -32.87
C ALA A 382 -3.93 -11.56 -33.96
N GLY A 383 -3.33 -12.29 -34.91
CA GLY A 383 -2.53 -11.72 -35.98
C GLY A 383 -1.09 -11.38 -35.57
N SER A 384 -0.47 -10.50 -36.32
CA SER A 384 0.91 -10.07 -36.07
C SER A 384 1.16 -8.61 -36.46
N VAL A 385 2.04 -7.94 -35.70
CA VAL A 385 2.60 -6.62 -36.04
C VAL A 385 4.08 -6.81 -36.26
N THR A 386 4.61 -6.35 -37.40
CA THR A 386 6.03 -6.48 -37.73
C THR A 386 6.68 -5.13 -37.96
N ILE A 387 7.95 -5.01 -37.57
CA ILE A 387 8.84 -3.89 -37.93
C ILE A 387 10.00 -4.47 -38.76
N GLY A 388 10.21 -3.96 -39.97
CA GLY A 388 11.27 -4.48 -40.85
C GLY A 388 11.19 -5.98 -41.12
N GLY A 389 9.97 -6.54 -41.15
CA GLY A 389 9.69 -7.96 -41.38
C GLY A 389 9.83 -8.87 -40.16
N VAL A 390 10.16 -8.33 -38.97
CA VAL A 390 10.28 -9.06 -37.71
C VAL A 390 9.07 -8.76 -36.81
N ASP A 391 8.44 -9.78 -36.25
CA ASP A 391 7.33 -9.61 -35.31
C ASP A 391 7.81 -8.83 -34.08
N VAL A 392 7.01 -7.86 -33.61
CA VAL A 392 7.37 -7.04 -32.44
C VAL A 392 7.58 -7.89 -31.17
N ARG A 393 7.00 -9.08 -31.10
CA ARG A 393 7.19 -10.03 -30.00
C ARG A 393 8.58 -10.70 -30.01
N GLU A 394 9.25 -10.73 -31.15
CA GLU A 394 10.60 -11.26 -31.33
C GLU A 394 11.70 -10.15 -31.23
N ILE A 395 11.30 -8.89 -31.07
CA ILE A 395 12.19 -7.76 -30.88
C ILE A 395 12.19 -7.38 -29.39
N PRO A 396 13.34 -7.27 -28.71
CA PRO A 396 13.40 -6.78 -27.34
C PRO A 396 12.70 -5.42 -27.21
N THR A 397 11.92 -5.24 -26.14
CA THR A 397 11.14 -3.99 -25.93
C THR A 397 12.05 -2.76 -25.89
N THR A 398 13.24 -2.87 -25.30
CA THR A 398 14.25 -1.80 -25.31
C THR A 398 14.64 -1.41 -26.74
N ARG A 399 14.78 -2.40 -27.64
CA ARG A 399 15.11 -2.15 -29.05
C ARG A 399 13.95 -1.48 -29.80
N ILE A 400 12.71 -1.87 -29.55
CA ILE A 400 11.53 -1.19 -30.11
C ILE A 400 11.51 0.27 -29.66
N MET A 401 11.79 0.53 -28.37
CA MET A 401 11.86 1.89 -27.86
C MET A 401 12.99 2.71 -28.50
N GLU A 402 14.14 2.11 -28.82
CA GLU A 402 15.20 2.81 -29.58
C GLU A 402 14.77 3.13 -31.02
N LEU A 403 14.06 2.21 -31.67
CA LEU A 403 13.62 2.35 -33.06
C LEU A 403 12.45 3.33 -33.22
N THR A 404 11.69 3.60 -32.16
CA THR A 404 10.49 4.40 -32.24
C THR A 404 10.61 5.70 -31.44
N SER A 405 10.06 6.80 -31.96
CA SER A 405 9.81 8.02 -31.23
C SER A 405 8.33 8.32 -31.30
N MET A 406 7.71 8.73 -30.19
CA MET A 406 6.27 8.95 -30.12
C MET A 406 5.94 10.35 -29.60
N VAL A 407 5.01 11.04 -30.28
CA VAL A 407 4.42 12.28 -29.83
C VAL A 407 3.00 12.00 -29.38
N PHE A 408 2.77 12.04 -28.07
CA PHE A 408 1.44 11.79 -27.50
C PHE A 408 0.50 12.96 -27.70
N GLN A 409 -0.79 12.68 -27.81
CA GLN A 409 -1.84 13.70 -27.85
C GLN A 409 -1.86 14.52 -26.54
N ASP A 410 -1.79 13.84 -25.41
CA ASP A 410 -1.65 14.46 -24.09
C ASP A 410 -0.15 14.58 -23.76
N THR A 411 0.35 15.78 -23.97
CA THR A 411 1.78 16.06 -23.77
C THR A 411 2.10 16.27 -22.31
N TYR A 412 2.99 15.45 -21.77
CA TYR A 412 3.54 15.59 -20.43
C TYR A 412 4.95 16.16 -20.48
N LEU A 413 5.21 17.22 -19.69
CA LEU A 413 6.54 17.76 -19.46
C LEU A 413 6.93 17.56 -17.99
N PHE A 414 8.19 17.24 -17.79
CA PHE A 414 8.75 17.11 -16.45
C PHE A 414 8.95 18.49 -15.83
N ASP A 415 8.78 18.59 -14.54
CA ASP A 415 8.95 19.84 -13.76
C ASP A 415 10.45 20.22 -13.67
N THR A 416 10.95 20.74 -14.76
CA THR A 416 12.32 21.16 -14.96
C THR A 416 12.39 22.16 -16.11
N THR A 417 13.57 22.54 -16.59
CA THR A 417 13.74 23.51 -17.69
C THR A 417 13.36 22.91 -19.06
N ILE A 418 13.12 23.77 -20.05
CA ILE A 418 12.92 23.33 -21.46
C ILE A 418 14.13 22.53 -21.93
N ARG A 419 15.34 22.99 -21.64
CA ARG A 419 16.61 22.31 -21.99
C ARG A 419 16.65 20.88 -21.45
N GLU A 420 16.40 20.72 -20.17
CA GLU A 420 16.41 19.41 -19.51
C GLU A 420 15.28 18.50 -20.03
N ASN A 421 14.12 19.05 -20.34
CA ASN A 421 13.03 18.30 -20.95
C ASN A 421 13.41 17.70 -22.31
N LEU A 422 14.21 18.36 -23.14
CA LEU A 422 14.72 17.79 -24.37
C LEU A 422 15.82 16.76 -24.12
N ARG A 423 16.74 17.02 -23.17
CA ARG A 423 17.83 16.09 -22.81
C ARG A 423 17.35 14.76 -22.25
N ILE A 424 16.13 14.66 -21.70
CA ILE A 424 15.55 13.38 -21.29
C ILE A 424 15.55 12.37 -22.46
N ALA A 425 15.29 12.81 -23.68
CA ALA A 425 15.31 11.91 -24.85
C ALA A 425 16.72 11.52 -25.29
N ARG A 426 17.71 12.39 -25.04
CA ARG A 426 19.12 12.18 -25.40
C ARG A 426 20.02 12.97 -24.44
N PRO A 427 20.46 12.35 -23.32
CA PRO A 427 21.18 13.04 -22.25
C PRO A 427 22.46 13.75 -22.69
N ASN A 428 23.16 13.21 -23.67
CA ASN A 428 24.44 13.73 -24.19
C ASN A 428 24.26 14.66 -25.41
N ALA A 429 23.03 15.14 -25.68
CA ALA A 429 22.79 16.06 -26.78
C ALA A 429 23.54 17.39 -26.56
N THR A 430 24.25 17.82 -27.58
CA THR A 430 24.93 19.11 -27.62
C THR A 430 23.91 20.24 -27.76
N ASP A 431 24.28 21.45 -27.36
CA ASP A 431 23.38 22.62 -27.51
C ASP A 431 23.03 22.89 -28.98
N ALA A 432 23.93 22.63 -29.90
CA ALA A 432 23.67 22.75 -31.35
C ALA A 432 22.58 21.75 -31.84
N GLU A 433 22.60 20.52 -31.32
CA GLU A 433 21.56 19.52 -31.61
C GLU A 433 20.20 19.90 -31.00
N LEU A 434 20.21 20.47 -29.79
CA LEU A 434 19.01 21.00 -29.15
C LEU A 434 18.41 22.15 -29.96
N GLU A 435 19.23 23.09 -30.43
CA GLU A 435 18.80 24.22 -31.28
C GLU A 435 18.24 23.74 -32.62
N GLU A 436 18.85 22.74 -33.24
CA GLU A 436 18.36 22.13 -34.49
C GLU A 436 16.98 21.47 -34.27
N ALA A 437 16.81 20.67 -33.21
CA ALA A 437 15.55 20.03 -32.88
C ALA A 437 14.46 21.06 -32.56
N ALA A 438 14.80 22.11 -31.81
CA ALA A 438 13.89 23.21 -31.50
C ALA A 438 13.42 23.94 -32.76
N ARG A 439 14.32 24.20 -33.71
CA ARG A 439 14.01 24.84 -34.98
C ARG A 439 13.08 23.96 -35.83
N LYS A 440 13.37 22.65 -35.94
CA LYS A 440 12.48 21.69 -36.64
C LYS A 440 11.06 21.65 -36.05
N ALA A 441 10.96 21.74 -34.72
CA ALA A 441 9.68 21.77 -34.01
C ALA A 441 9.03 23.15 -33.93
N ARG A 442 9.64 24.21 -34.46
CA ARG A 442 9.21 25.61 -34.30
C ARG A 442 9.12 26.04 -32.82
N LEU A 443 9.96 25.46 -31.98
CA LEU A 443 10.09 25.79 -30.56
C LEU A 443 11.05 26.97 -30.34
N ASP A 444 11.94 27.24 -31.28
CA ASP A 444 12.90 28.36 -31.29
C ASP A 444 12.22 29.70 -30.96
N ARG A 445 11.11 30.02 -31.63
CA ARG A 445 10.33 31.25 -31.42
C ARG A 445 9.73 31.34 -30.04
N VAL A 446 9.37 30.20 -29.45
CA VAL A 446 8.83 30.16 -28.08
C VAL A 446 9.94 30.45 -27.09
N ILE A 447 11.10 29.82 -27.27
CA ILE A 447 12.27 30.01 -26.42
C ILE A 447 12.74 31.48 -26.45
N GLU A 448 12.78 32.10 -27.64
CA GLU A 448 13.14 33.51 -27.82
C GLU A 448 12.16 34.47 -27.12
N ALA A 449 10.89 34.12 -27.03
CA ALA A 449 9.86 34.93 -26.38
C ALA A 449 9.81 34.79 -24.85
N LEU A 450 10.42 33.74 -24.30
CA LEU A 450 10.41 33.46 -22.88
C LEU A 450 11.54 34.22 -22.15
N PRO A 451 11.28 34.79 -20.95
CA PRO A 451 12.25 35.61 -20.21
C PRO A 451 13.57 34.91 -19.87
N HIS A 452 13.51 33.59 -19.65
CA HIS A 452 14.67 32.76 -19.29
C HIS A 452 15.12 31.82 -20.45
N GLY A 453 14.53 31.97 -21.65
CA GLY A 453 14.88 31.18 -22.83
C GLY A 453 14.86 29.66 -22.56
N TRP A 454 15.97 28.99 -22.83
CA TRP A 454 16.17 27.56 -22.62
C TRP A 454 16.03 27.10 -21.16
N ASP A 455 16.36 27.99 -20.22
CA ASP A 455 16.39 27.70 -18.79
C ASP A 455 15.05 28.07 -18.11
N THR A 456 14.00 28.29 -18.91
CA THR A 456 12.64 28.49 -18.41
C THR A 456 12.12 27.22 -17.78
N GLU A 457 11.75 27.26 -16.51
CA GLU A 457 11.06 26.18 -15.80
C GLU A 457 9.63 26.04 -16.29
N VAL A 458 9.26 24.84 -16.72
CA VAL A 458 7.94 24.60 -17.33
C VAL A 458 6.85 24.31 -16.28
N GLY A 459 7.26 24.10 -15.00
CA GLY A 459 6.35 23.75 -13.91
C GLY A 459 5.74 22.36 -14.01
N PRO A 460 4.98 21.92 -12.98
CA PRO A 460 4.36 20.62 -12.95
C PRO A 460 3.50 20.36 -14.21
N ALA A 461 3.76 19.26 -14.91
CA ALA A 461 3.10 18.89 -16.18
C ALA A 461 3.17 19.98 -17.27
N GLY A 462 4.12 20.92 -17.18
CA GLY A 462 4.29 21.99 -18.16
C GLY A 462 3.27 23.13 -18.06
N GLN A 463 2.72 23.38 -16.87
CA GLN A 463 1.64 24.38 -16.66
C GLN A 463 2.04 25.81 -17.03
N SER A 464 3.34 26.16 -17.01
CA SER A 464 3.83 27.48 -17.40
C SER A 464 3.75 27.74 -18.91
N LEU A 465 3.52 26.70 -19.72
CA LEU A 465 3.43 26.77 -21.16
C LEU A 465 1.99 26.58 -21.66
N SER A 466 1.65 27.24 -22.77
CA SER A 466 0.40 26.97 -23.48
C SER A 466 0.37 25.55 -24.06
N GLY A 467 -0.82 25.02 -24.39
CA GLY A 467 -0.96 23.69 -24.98
C GLY A 467 -0.12 23.48 -26.25
N GLY A 468 -0.10 24.50 -27.14
CA GLY A 468 0.70 24.46 -28.36
C GLY A 468 2.22 24.52 -28.10
N GLU A 469 2.66 25.21 -27.07
CA GLU A 469 4.08 25.25 -26.66
C GLU A 469 4.53 23.91 -26.07
N ARG A 470 3.71 23.32 -25.17
CA ARG A 470 3.97 21.96 -24.68
C ARG A 470 4.11 20.94 -25.80
N GLN A 471 3.22 21.01 -26.81
CA GLN A 471 3.26 20.11 -27.95
C GLN A 471 4.54 20.31 -28.76
N ARG A 472 5.01 21.55 -28.96
CA ARG A 472 6.30 21.83 -29.64
C ARG A 472 7.49 21.28 -28.86
N VAL A 473 7.51 21.36 -27.54
CA VAL A 473 8.54 20.71 -26.70
C VAL A 473 8.53 19.19 -26.92
N ALA A 474 7.35 18.54 -26.96
CA ALA A 474 7.26 17.10 -27.21
C ALA A 474 7.73 16.71 -28.61
N ILE A 475 7.39 17.53 -29.63
CA ILE A 475 7.86 17.32 -31.00
C ILE A 475 9.40 17.50 -31.07
N ALA A 476 9.96 18.52 -30.42
CA ALA A 476 11.40 18.72 -30.34
C ALA A 476 12.09 17.54 -29.63
N ARG A 477 11.47 17.01 -28.55
CA ARG A 477 11.94 15.79 -27.87
C ARG A 477 11.97 14.56 -28.81
N ALA A 478 10.96 14.44 -29.68
CA ALA A 478 10.92 13.38 -30.68
C ALA A 478 12.03 13.55 -31.75
N PHE A 479 12.32 14.78 -32.17
CA PHE A 479 13.39 15.05 -33.12
C PHE A 479 14.79 14.83 -32.51
N ILE A 480 15.02 15.21 -31.24
CA ILE A 480 16.31 15.03 -30.58
C ILE A 480 16.62 13.55 -30.34
N LYS A 481 15.60 12.70 -30.15
CA LYS A 481 15.76 11.26 -30.04
C LYS A 481 16.27 10.64 -31.33
N ASP A 482 15.92 11.22 -32.48
CA ASP A 482 16.38 10.81 -33.83
C ASP A 482 16.12 9.33 -34.12
N ALA A 483 14.96 8.82 -33.67
CA ALA A 483 14.56 7.44 -33.95
C ALA A 483 14.07 7.31 -35.41
N PRO A 484 14.33 6.17 -36.07
CA PRO A 484 13.99 5.98 -37.48
C PRO A 484 12.48 5.88 -37.77
N ILE A 485 11.67 5.60 -36.74
CA ILE A 485 10.19 5.56 -36.80
C ILE A 485 9.64 6.64 -35.91
N LEU A 486 8.84 7.55 -36.48
CA LEU A 486 8.12 8.60 -35.74
C LEU A 486 6.61 8.28 -35.73
N LEU A 487 6.02 8.14 -34.54
CA LEU A 487 4.61 7.83 -34.32
C LEU A 487 3.85 9.02 -33.76
#